data_bda73967ed41a293d48f7789616d2fd6
#
_entry.id   bda73967ed41a293d48f7789616d2fd6
#
_cell.length_a   1.000
_cell.length_b   1.000
_cell.length_c   1.000
_cell.angle_alpha   90.00
_cell.angle_beta   90.00
_cell.angle_gamma   90.00
#
_symmetry.space_group_name_H-M   'P 1'
#
loop_
_entity.id
_entity.type
_entity.pdbx_description
1 polymer ?
#
loop_
_entity_poly.entity_id
_entity_poly.type
_entity_poly.pdbx_seq_one_letter_code
_entity_poly.pdbx_strand_id
1 'polypeptide(L)'
;MINKKKSNDIYMYFILILLTLITIVPLFISANIRGDDYLFHLLRIADIKNSIVNGHVLVNIMPESLYGYGYANGLFYPDLLLYIAAFLNLIGINLKFAYGIFLSLCTLASTFSMFICIKKISNNKNTALYSTVIYIFAQYKITDLYFRSAVGEYISFIFIPIVLLGVYELLYRNYKKWYILSIGMSGILLSHLLSVFIVVIMCVLIYILNIHKLIQKPKRVLYSIIAAITTLLITAYTWIPIIEQMLSSKFNVQQAEPFAYDRSVSIEDILTFNRNSRFFIGLVIVILSLLYIVAIMKKKNSLFMFSCFIVGVLSLILTIKTPFLKIVSDNFKLFNQIQFAWRMGLIATLLLSFIAGYSIDKIFSEKYKYVIVIAISLISIVNLMAYKKYYRIQNIDFNNFSAKYSGYIGAGKEYLPEGADVKKIKERGNIVTSNDKGFKYSNYIKRGCYISLDYKVNKDDAYIDLPLLYYKGYTFKIISSNNDEKESGNVSHSNEMYIRVNVGNIKEGSLVVDYTGTKLMKLGYLVTILTIITLIIYIIRLRKYDSFKIKKIR
;
A
#
# COMPACT_ATOMS: atom_id res chain seq x y z
N MET A 1 26.19 34.38 11.00
CA MET A 1 24.79 34.09 10.65
C MET A 1 24.56 32.70 10.07
N ILE A 2 25.45 32.14 9.24
CA ILE A 2 25.31 30.82 8.60
C ILE A 2 25.27 29.67 9.63
N ASN A 3 26.08 29.72 10.69
CA ASN A 3 26.12 28.71 11.75
C ASN A 3 24.82 28.65 12.58
N LYS A 4 24.20 29.79 12.88
CA LYS A 4 22.95 29.86 13.66
C LYS A 4 21.76 29.30 12.87
N LYS A 5 21.76 29.44 11.53
CA LYS A 5 20.70 28.93 10.65
C LYS A 5 20.78 27.40 10.48
N LYS A 6 22.00 26.84 10.41
CA LYS A 6 22.24 25.39 10.39
C LYS A 6 21.88 24.73 11.73
N SER A 7 22.25 25.35 12.83
CA SER A 7 21.91 24.87 14.18
C SER A 7 20.40 24.72 14.36
N ASN A 8 19.61 25.72 13.98
CA ASN A 8 18.15 25.67 14.13
C ASN A 8 17.46 24.58 13.29
N ASP A 9 18.02 24.21 12.14
CA ASP A 9 17.44 23.12 11.33
C ASP A 9 17.70 21.75 11.97
N ILE A 10 18.87 21.55 12.60
CA ILE A 10 19.23 20.31 13.31
C ILE A 10 18.28 20.07 14.50
N TYR A 11 17.97 21.11 15.29
CA TYR A 11 17.01 20.99 16.40
C TYR A 11 15.62 20.56 15.92
N MET A 12 15.15 21.07 14.79
CA MET A 12 13.84 20.67 14.24
C MET A 12 13.82 19.19 13.86
N TYR A 13 14.87 18.69 13.21
CA TYR A 13 14.96 17.26 12.89
C TYR A 13 15.03 16.41 14.15
N PHE A 14 15.76 16.82 15.16
CA PHE A 14 15.84 16.12 16.45
C PHE A 14 14.46 16.04 17.13
N ILE A 15 13.72 17.17 17.20
CA ILE A 15 12.37 17.21 17.75
C ILE A 15 11.45 16.25 16.98
N LEU A 16 11.49 16.26 15.64
CA LEU A 16 10.66 15.39 14.82
C LEU A 16 10.98 13.90 15.04
N ILE A 17 12.26 13.56 15.19
CA ILE A 17 12.68 12.19 15.52
C ILE A 17 12.12 11.80 16.90
N LEU A 18 12.31 12.64 17.92
CA LEU A 18 11.84 12.36 19.27
C LEU A 18 10.31 12.15 19.32
N LEU A 19 9.54 13.05 18.67
CA LEU A 19 8.09 12.93 18.60
C LEU A 19 7.64 11.69 17.83
N THR A 20 8.37 11.33 16.77
CA THR A 20 8.11 10.10 16.03
C THR A 20 8.39 8.87 16.89
N LEU A 21 9.48 8.86 17.67
CA LEU A 21 9.78 7.77 18.60
C LEU A 21 8.65 7.54 19.60
N ILE A 22 8.02 8.59 20.12
CA ILE A 22 6.86 8.47 21.01
C ILE A 22 5.73 7.66 20.34
N THR A 23 5.48 7.87 19.05
CA THR A 23 4.40 7.16 18.35
C THR A 23 4.72 5.71 18.03
N ILE A 24 6.00 5.31 17.94
CA ILE A 24 6.40 3.94 17.57
C ILE A 24 6.76 3.06 18.78
N VAL A 25 7.09 3.63 19.93
CA VAL A 25 7.42 2.88 21.15
C VAL A 25 6.41 1.81 21.50
N PRO A 26 5.08 1.99 21.39
CA PRO A 26 4.11 0.95 21.70
C PRO A 26 4.23 -0.31 20.80
N LEU A 27 4.83 -0.22 19.60
CA LEU A 27 5.08 -1.39 18.73
C LEU A 27 6.01 -2.41 19.40
N PHE A 28 6.87 -1.97 20.31
CA PHE A 28 7.89 -2.80 20.95
C PHE A 28 7.53 -3.21 22.39
N ILE A 29 6.83 -2.33 23.12
CA ILE A 29 6.46 -2.56 24.53
C ILE A 29 5.25 -3.49 24.65
N SER A 30 4.25 -3.31 23.77
CA SER A 30 3.03 -4.08 23.84
C SER A 30 3.25 -5.49 23.29
N ALA A 31 3.15 -6.48 24.17
CA ALA A 31 3.44 -7.88 23.81
C ALA A 31 2.60 -8.37 22.62
N ASN A 32 1.35 -7.90 22.46
CA ASN A 32 0.41 -8.47 21.49
C ASN A 32 -0.65 -7.45 21.03
N ILE A 33 -0.23 -6.27 20.52
CA ILE A 33 -1.18 -5.39 19.84
C ILE A 33 -1.52 -6.05 18.50
N ARG A 34 -2.77 -6.41 18.30
CA ARG A 34 -3.27 -6.97 17.06
C ARG A 34 -4.25 -6.00 16.41
N GLY A 35 -3.83 -5.39 15.31
CA GLY A 35 -4.73 -4.72 14.38
C GLY A 35 -5.51 -5.73 13.51
N ASP A 36 -6.53 -5.27 12.83
CA ASP A 36 -7.41 -6.13 12.03
C ASP A 36 -6.62 -6.93 10.97
N ASP A 37 -5.64 -6.30 10.28
CA ASP A 37 -4.83 -6.92 9.22
C ASP A 37 -3.44 -7.39 9.70
N TYR A 38 -3.15 -7.38 11.02
CA TYR A 38 -1.82 -7.69 11.55
C TYR A 38 -1.34 -9.08 11.16
N LEU A 39 -2.16 -10.12 11.39
CA LEU A 39 -1.82 -11.51 11.06
C LEU A 39 -1.58 -11.68 9.55
N PHE A 40 -2.42 -11.05 8.73
CA PHE A 40 -2.29 -11.09 7.28
C PHE A 40 -0.94 -10.56 6.79
N HIS A 41 -0.48 -9.43 7.35
CA HIS A 41 0.80 -8.86 6.95
C HIS A 41 2.01 -9.64 7.51
N LEU A 42 1.89 -10.22 8.71
CA LEU A 42 2.93 -11.11 9.23
C LEU A 42 3.11 -12.35 8.35
N LEU A 43 2.02 -12.95 7.88
CA LEU A 43 2.07 -14.09 6.96
C LEU A 43 2.75 -13.72 5.65
N ARG A 44 2.40 -12.56 5.06
CA ARG A 44 3.07 -12.06 3.85
C ARG A 44 4.58 -11.93 4.03
N ILE A 45 5.02 -11.37 5.16
CA ILE A 45 6.46 -11.21 5.47
C ILE A 45 7.13 -12.58 5.60
N ALA A 46 6.51 -13.52 6.32
CA ALA A 46 7.02 -14.87 6.49
C ALA A 46 7.09 -15.65 5.16
N ASP A 47 6.05 -15.54 4.32
CA ASP A 47 6.01 -16.17 3.01
C ASP A 47 7.08 -15.60 2.05
N ILE A 48 7.28 -14.28 2.04
CA ILE A 48 8.36 -13.65 1.25
C ILE A 48 9.72 -14.20 1.71
N LYS A 49 9.98 -14.22 3.03
CA LYS A 49 11.23 -14.76 3.59
C LYS A 49 11.43 -16.23 3.18
N ASN A 50 10.40 -17.07 3.35
CA ASN A 50 10.49 -18.49 3.01
C ASN A 50 10.70 -18.73 1.52
N SER A 51 10.06 -17.94 0.66
CA SER A 51 10.25 -17.99 -0.80
C SER A 51 11.68 -17.64 -1.19
N ILE A 52 12.26 -16.60 -0.59
CA ILE A 52 13.67 -16.22 -0.83
C ILE A 52 14.62 -17.35 -0.44
N VAL A 53 14.39 -18.00 0.72
CA VAL A 53 15.19 -19.17 1.17
C VAL A 53 15.09 -20.32 0.19
N ASN A 54 13.93 -20.51 -0.46
CA ASN A 54 13.72 -21.53 -1.49
C ASN A 54 14.17 -21.12 -2.90
N GLY A 55 14.87 -19.98 -3.06
CA GLY A 55 15.43 -19.51 -4.33
C GLY A 55 14.48 -18.65 -5.18
N HIS A 56 13.28 -18.35 -4.70
CA HIS A 56 12.29 -17.51 -5.42
C HIS A 56 12.31 -16.08 -4.88
N VAL A 57 13.08 -15.19 -5.52
CA VAL A 57 13.22 -13.79 -5.07
C VAL A 57 11.99 -12.94 -5.40
N LEU A 58 11.36 -13.16 -6.56
CA LEU A 58 10.14 -12.45 -6.96
C LEU A 58 8.93 -13.30 -6.57
N VAL A 59 8.31 -12.95 -5.45
CA VAL A 59 7.24 -13.75 -4.85
C VAL A 59 5.88 -13.30 -5.36
N ASN A 60 5.40 -13.95 -6.41
CA ASN A 60 4.07 -13.70 -6.99
C ASN A 60 2.97 -14.48 -6.27
N ILE A 61 3.25 -15.73 -5.95
CA ILE A 61 2.38 -16.62 -5.18
C ILE A 61 3.02 -16.84 -3.81
N MET A 62 2.26 -16.65 -2.75
CA MET A 62 2.67 -16.95 -1.37
C MET A 62 2.52 -18.45 -1.13
N PRO A 63 3.61 -19.23 -1.14
CA PRO A 63 3.53 -20.68 -1.30
C PRO A 63 3.00 -21.41 -0.07
N GLU A 64 3.26 -20.89 1.14
CA GLU A 64 2.81 -21.49 2.40
C GLU A 64 1.35 -21.17 2.74
N SER A 65 0.80 -20.12 2.10
CA SER A 65 -0.57 -19.68 2.30
C SER A 65 -1.56 -20.72 1.76
N LEU A 66 -2.79 -20.71 2.30
CA LEU A 66 -3.90 -21.58 1.92
C LEU A 66 -3.54 -23.07 2.07
N TYR A 67 -3.01 -23.44 3.25
CA TYR A 67 -2.56 -24.80 3.57
C TYR A 67 -1.49 -25.36 2.60
N GLY A 68 -0.64 -24.47 2.07
CA GLY A 68 0.40 -24.84 1.12
C GLY A 68 -0.06 -24.98 -0.33
N TYR A 69 -1.32 -24.64 -0.66
CA TYR A 69 -1.80 -24.60 -2.05
C TYR A 69 -1.33 -23.36 -2.81
N GLY A 70 -0.83 -22.37 -2.07
CA GLY A 70 -0.42 -21.09 -2.62
C GLY A 70 -1.57 -20.11 -2.75
N TYR A 71 -1.27 -18.83 -2.50
CA TYR A 71 -2.22 -17.73 -2.62
C TYR A 71 -1.59 -16.52 -3.30
N ALA A 72 -2.27 -15.94 -4.28
CA ALA A 72 -1.67 -14.95 -5.20
C ALA A 72 -1.56 -13.52 -4.63
N ASN A 73 -1.28 -13.38 -3.33
CA ASN A 73 -1.10 -12.06 -2.73
C ASN A 73 -0.09 -11.19 -3.47
N GLY A 74 1.07 -11.74 -3.85
CA GLY A 74 2.12 -10.98 -4.53
C GLY A 74 1.73 -10.52 -5.94
N LEU A 75 0.74 -11.17 -6.58
CA LEU A 75 0.21 -10.74 -7.87
C LEU A 75 -0.79 -9.59 -7.75
N PHE A 76 -1.61 -9.54 -6.69
CA PHE A 76 -2.73 -8.61 -6.56
C PHE A 76 -2.48 -7.47 -5.59
N TYR A 77 -1.64 -7.68 -4.58
CA TYR A 77 -1.38 -6.70 -3.53
C TYR A 77 0.11 -6.37 -3.48
N PRO A 78 0.51 -5.11 -3.80
CA PRO A 78 1.91 -4.74 -3.85
C PRO A 78 2.65 -5.07 -2.55
N ASP A 79 3.82 -5.68 -2.65
CA ASP A 79 4.61 -6.16 -1.51
C ASP A 79 6.06 -5.66 -1.48
N LEU A 80 6.49 -4.88 -2.49
CA LEU A 80 7.87 -4.44 -2.66
C LEU A 80 8.50 -3.91 -1.37
N LEU A 81 7.77 -3.07 -0.61
CA LEU A 81 8.31 -2.49 0.61
C LEU A 81 8.31 -3.48 1.79
N LEU A 82 7.49 -4.54 1.76
CA LEU A 82 7.50 -5.60 2.76
C LEU A 82 8.79 -6.44 2.72
N TYR A 83 9.51 -6.45 1.60
CA TYR A 83 10.81 -7.09 1.50
C TYR A 83 11.81 -6.57 2.54
N ILE A 84 11.68 -5.31 2.99
CA ILE A 84 12.51 -4.77 4.08
C ILE A 84 12.28 -5.58 5.37
N ALA A 85 11.02 -5.84 5.73
CA ALA A 85 10.69 -6.64 6.91
C ALA A 85 11.08 -8.12 6.73
N ALA A 86 10.86 -8.67 5.53
CA ALA A 86 11.24 -10.03 5.20
C ALA A 86 12.78 -10.23 5.27
N PHE A 87 13.55 -9.27 4.78
CA PHE A 87 15.01 -9.28 4.89
C PHE A 87 15.49 -9.20 6.35
N LEU A 88 14.87 -8.34 7.18
CA LEU A 88 15.16 -8.29 8.61
C LEU A 88 14.88 -9.64 9.28
N ASN A 89 13.79 -10.31 8.90
CA ASN A 89 13.48 -11.64 9.40
C ASN A 89 14.43 -12.72 8.86
N LEU A 90 14.91 -12.56 7.61
CA LEU A 90 15.88 -13.47 6.99
C LEU A 90 17.24 -13.46 7.72
N ILE A 91 17.71 -12.30 8.17
CA ILE A 91 18.97 -12.15 8.94
C ILE A 91 18.81 -12.50 10.42
N GLY A 92 17.69 -13.12 10.83
CA GLY A 92 17.47 -13.67 12.18
C GLY A 92 16.71 -12.77 13.15
N ILE A 93 16.24 -11.58 12.75
CA ILE A 93 15.39 -10.74 13.60
C ILE A 93 14.01 -11.42 13.70
N ASN A 94 13.50 -11.62 14.91
CA ASN A 94 12.16 -12.17 15.10
C ASN A 94 11.10 -11.42 14.30
N LEU A 95 10.14 -12.16 13.71
CA LEU A 95 9.12 -11.64 12.80
C LEU A 95 8.35 -10.44 13.38
N LYS A 96 7.99 -10.46 14.66
CA LYS A 96 7.34 -9.35 15.35
C LYS A 96 8.22 -8.10 15.37
N PHE A 97 9.50 -8.24 15.69
CA PHE A 97 10.44 -7.12 15.73
C PHE A 97 10.76 -6.61 14.33
N ALA A 98 10.91 -7.50 13.34
CA ALA A 98 11.09 -7.15 11.94
C ALA A 98 9.93 -6.28 11.41
N TYR A 99 8.68 -6.66 11.72
CA TYR A 99 7.49 -5.87 11.43
C TYR A 99 7.51 -4.52 12.15
N GLY A 100 7.82 -4.48 13.45
CA GLY A 100 7.90 -3.25 14.24
C GLY A 100 8.96 -2.28 13.72
N ILE A 101 10.17 -2.76 13.39
CA ILE A 101 11.26 -1.97 12.81
C ILE A 101 10.83 -1.41 11.45
N PHE A 102 10.24 -2.23 10.60
CA PHE A 102 9.73 -1.81 9.30
C PHE A 102 8.72 -0.66 9.43
N LEU A 103 7.71 -0.79 10.29
CA LEU A 103 6.73 0.28 10.51
C LEU A 103 7.36 1.53 11.13
N SER A 104 8.38 1.37 11.96
CA SER A 104 9.14 2.51 12.51
C SER A 104 9.86 3.28 11.41
N LEU A 105 10.49 2.59 10.47
CA LEU A 105 11.12 3.19 9.30
C LEU A 105 10.08 3.91 8.42
N CYS A 106 8.91 3.31 8.20
CA CYS A 106 7.80 3.96 7.47
C CYS A 106 7.31 5.23 8.18
N THR A 107 7.20 5.20 9.51
CA THR A 107 6.78 6.36 10.31
C THR A 107 7.78 7.49 10.20
N LEU A 108 9.08 7.20 10.34
CA LEU A 108 10.16 8.19 10.16
C LEU A 108 10.16 8.75 8.72
N ALA A 109 10.05 7.90 7.72
CA ALA A 109 10.00 8.31 6.32
C ALA A 109 8.80 9.24 6.05
N SER A 110 7.62 8.93 6.60
CA SER A 110 6.42 9.78 6.44
C SER A 110 6.58 11.13 7.16
N THR A 111 7.22 11.16 8.33
CA THR A 111 7.55 12.37 9.08
C THR A 111 8.45 13.29 8.26
N PHE A 112 9.57 12.75 7.73
CA PHE A 112 10.49 13.57 6.93
C PHE A 112 9.90 13.96 5.58
N SER A 113 9.12 13.09 4.95
CA SER A 113 8.40 13.41 3.72
C SER A 113 7.48 14.62 3.92
N MET A 114 6.63 14.59 4.96
CA MET A 114 5.74 15.70 5.30
C MET A 114 6.52 17.00 5.54
N PHE A 115 7.55 16.97 6.40
CA PHE A 115 8.36 18.15 6.72
C PHE A 115 9.01 18.75 5.48
N ILE A 116 9.69 17.93 4.68
CA ILE A 116 10.43 18.40 3.50
C ILE A 116 9.47 18.96 2.44
N CYS A 117 8.35 18.27 2.20
CA CYS A 117 7.39 18.68 1.18
C CYS A 117 6.67 19.98 1.59
N ILE A 118 6.20 20.08 2.83
CA ILE A 118 5.53 21.31 3.29
C ILE A 118 6.51 22.49 3.39
N LYS A 119 7.77 22.25 3.82
CA LYS A 119 8.81 23.29 3.79
C LYS A 119 9.01 23.86 2.37
N LYS A 120 8.97 23.00 1.33
CA LYS A 120 9.10 23.42 -0.07
C LYS A 120 7.85 24.14 -0.58
N ILE A 121 6.64 23.70 -0.21
CA ILE A 121 5.37 24.31 -0.63
C ILE A 121 5.20 25.69 0.03
N SER A 122 5.32 25.75 1.35
CA SER A 122 5.08 26.96 2.15
C SER A 122 6.26 27.95 2.14
N ASN A 123 7.43 27.51 1.73
CA ASN A 123 8.72 28.20 1.89
C ASN A 123 8.98 28.66 3.33
N ASN A 124 8.43 27.92 4.32
CA ASN A 124 8.51 28.26 5.74
C ASN A 124 8.74 27.00 6.57
N LYS A 125 9.79 26.99 7.38
CA LYS A 125 10.17 25.85 8.22
C LYS A 125 9.27 25.66 9.45
N ASN A 126 8.73 26.76 10.00
CA ASN A 126 7.83 26.69 11.16
C ASN A 126 6.48 26.12 10.74
N THR A 127 5.90 26.59 9.64
CA THR A 127 4.71 25.96 9.04
C THR A 127 4.94 24.46 8.83
N ALA A 128 6.11 24.07 8.27
CA ALA A 128 6.42 22.67 8.03
C ALA A 128 6.52 21.87 9.33
N LEU A 129 7.18 22.42 10.37
CA LEU A 129 7.29 21.78 11.67
C LEU A 129 5.91 21.51 12.29
N TYR A 130 5.07 22.56 12.40
CA TYR A 130 3.75 22.44 13.02
C TYR A 130 2.84 21.49 12.25
N SER A 131 2.84 21.59 10.92
CA SER A 131 2.09 20.66 10.05
C SER A 131 2.53 19.22 10.26
N THR A 132 3.84 18.99 10.40
CA THR A 132 4.40 17.64 10.57
C THR A 132 4.06 17.07 11.94
N VAL A 133 4.13 17.87 13.01
CA VAL A 133 3.73 17.42 14.35
C VAL A 133 2.26 16.99 14.35
N ILE A 134 1.37 17.80 13.78
CA ILE A 134 -0.05 17.46 13.69
C ILE A 134 -0.26 16.17 12.86
N TYR A 135 0.48 16.02 11.76
CA TYR A 135 0.42 14.85 10.89
C TYR A 135 0.92 13.56 11.57
N ILE A 136 1.98 13.63 12.38
CA ILE A 136 2.50 12.48 13.12
C ILE A 136 1.44 11.94 14.08
N PHE A 137 0.76 12.84 14.79
CA PHE A 137 -0.22 12.51 15.81
C PHE A 137 -1.67 12.45 15.32
N ALA A 138 -1.90 12.53 14.02
CA ALA A 138 -3.24 12.41 13.46
C ALA A 138 -3.90 11.08 13.85
N GLN A 139 -5.10 11.14 14.43
CA GLN A 139 -5.79 9.98 14.95
C GLN A 139 -6.00 8.90 13.89
N TYR A 140 -6.39 9.27 12.68
CA TYR A 140 -6.56 8.33 11.58
C TYR A 140 -5.27 7.58 11.24
N LYS A 141 -4.12 8.27 11.19
CA LYS A 141 -2.81 7.65 10.96
C LYS A 141 -2.42 6.68 12.09
N ILE A 142 -2.71 7.03 13.34
CA ILE A 142 -2.51 6.16 14.50
C ILE A 142 -3.43 4.93 14.43
N THR A 143 -4.66 5.11 13.95
CA THR A 143 -5.61 4.02 13.73
C THR A 143 -5.10 3.03 12.69
N ASP A 144 -4.56 3.50 11.57
CA ASP A 144 -3.97 2.62 10.55
C ASP A 144 -2.77 1.85 11.08
N LEU A 145 -1.96 2.47 11.95
CA LEU A 145 -0.78 1.84 12.53
C LEU A 145 -1.15 0.72 13.51
N TYR A 146 -2.10 0.98 14.43
CA TYR A 146 -2.32 0.12 15.58
C TYR A 146 -3.62 -0.70 15.51
N PHE A 147 -4.73 -0.07 15.11
CA PHE A 147 -6.04 -0.73 15.15
C PHE A 147 -6.35 -1.53 13.91
N ARG A 148 -6.02 -0.97 12.77
CA ARG A 148 -6.21 -1.66 11.49
C ARG A 148 -5.01 -2.50 11.13
N SER A 149 -3.81 -2.04 11.47
CA SER A 149 -2.55 -2.58 10.92
C SER A 149 -2.60 -2.61 9.39
N ALA A 150 -3.18 -1.56 8.79
CA ALA A 150 -3.40 -1.43 7.35
C ALA A 150 -2.10 -1.00 6.66
N VAL A 151 -1.11 -1.89 6.61
CA VAL A 151 0.27 -1.59 6.22
C VAL A 151 0.37 -0.87 4.88
N GLY A 152 -0.38 -1.31 3.86
CA GLY A 152 -0.34 -0.68 2.54
C GLY A 152 -0.82 0.78 2.57
N GLU A 153 -1.97 1.04 3.24
CA GLU A 153 -2.48 2.39 3.42
C GLU A 153 -1.54 3.23 4.29
N TYR A 154 -0.98 2.63 5.36
CA TYR A 154 0.00 3.29 6.23
C TYR A 154 1.27 3.73 5.49
N ILE A 155 1.79 2.90 4.59
CA ILE A 155 2.93 3.27 3.74
C ILE A 155 2.58 4.45 2.82
N SER A 156 1.33 4.56 2.37
CA SER A 156 0.89 5.67 1.52
C SER A 156 1.08 7.04 2.19
N PHE A 157 1.07 7.13 3.54
CA PHE A 157 1.41 8.36 4.26
C PHE A 157 2.84 8.88 4.00
N ILE A 158 3.75 8.06 3.48
CA ILE A 158 5.08 8.50 3.04
C ILE A 158 4.97 9.31 1.75
N PHE A 159 4.11 8.87 0.83
CA PHE A 159 4.10 9.33 -0.55
C PHE A 159 3.09 10.44 -0.84
N ILE A 160 1.98 10.53 -0.07
CA ILE A 160 0.97 11.57 -0.33
C ILE A 160 1.49 13.00 -0.15
N PRO A 161 2.43 13.35 0.77
CA PRO A 161 3.04 14.67 0.77
C PRO A 161 3.88 14.94 -0.47
N ILE A 162 4.54 13.89 -1.03
CA ILE A 162 5.33 13.99 -2.26
C ILE A 162 4.41 14.28 -3.46
N VAL A 163 3.23 13.61 -3.51
CA VAL A 163 2.20 13.91 -4.52
C VAL A 163 1.75 15.36 -4.43
N LEU A 164 1.44 15.86 -3.22
CA LEU A 164 1.03 17.24 -3.02
C LEU A 164 2.11 18.23 -3.48
N LEU A 165 3.38 17.95 -3.17
CA LEU A 165 4.51 18.74 -3.67
C LEU A 165 4.60 18.68 -5.20
N GLY A 166 4.41 17.51 -5.80
CA GLY A 166 4.42 17.32 -7.25
C GLY A 166 3.34 18.14 -7.95
N VAL A 167 2.11 18.13 -7.43
CA VAL A 167 0.99 18.96 -7.90
C VAL A 167 1.33 20.44 -7.77
N TYR A 168 1.92 20.87 -6.65
CA TYR A 168 2.34 22.26 -6.44
C TYR A 168 3.43 22.71 -7.43
N GLU A 169 4.45 21.87 -7.67
CA GLU A 169 5.50 22.18 -8.66
C GLU A 169 4.91 22.32 -10.07
N LEU A 170 4.00 21.44 -10.47
CA LEU A 170 3.32 21.51 -11.76
C LEU A 170 2.45 22.75 -11.91
N LEU A 171 1.65 23.09 -10.90
CA LEU A 171 0.70 24.21 -10.98
C LEU A 171 1.34 25.57 -10.76
N TYR A 172 2.31 25.69 -9.86
CA TYR A 172 2.78 26.98 -9.37
C TYR A 172 4.27 27.26 -9.59
N ARG A 173 5.08 26.20 -9.77
CA ARG A 173 6.53 26.35 -9.87
C ARG A 173 7.08 25.83 -11.19
N ASN A 174 7.95 24.83 -11.14
CA ASN A 174 8.66 24.29 -12.29
C ASN A 174 8.03 22.99 -12.77
N TYR A 175 7.17 23.05 -13.79
CA TYR A 175 6.53 21.86 -14.36
C TYR A 175 7.52 20.82 -14.93
N LYS A 176 8.77 21.18 -15.20
CA LYS A 176 9.81 20.22 -15.58
C LYS A 176 10.17 19.25 -14.44
N LYS A 177 9.73 19.55 -13.20
CA LYS A 177 9.86 18.65 -12.03
C LYS A 177 8.66 17.70 -11.88
N TRP A 178 7.96 17.42 -12.96
CA TRP A 178 6.83 16.50 -13.04
C TRP A 178 7.12 15.13 -12.42
N TYR A 179 8.38 14.70 -12.44
CA TYR A 179 8.84 13.45 -11.85
C TYR A 179 8.54 13.32 -10.34
N ILE A 180 8.37 14.44 -9.63
CA ILE A 180 8.01 14.42 -8.21
C ILE A 180 6.61 13.84 -8.05
N LEU A 181 5.65 14.25 -8.90
CA LEU A 181 4.32 13.68 -8.92
C LEU A 181 4.36 12.19 -9.28
N SER A 182 5.13 11.84 -10.31
CA SER A 182 5.26 10.45 -10.74
C SER A 182 5.85 9.55 -9.64
N ILE A 183 6.91 9.97 -8.95
CA ILE A 183 7.51 9.22 -7.83
C ILE A 183 6.50 9.05 -6.69
N GLY A 184 5.78 10.10 -6.30
CA GLY A 184 4.77 10.03 -5.25
C GLY A 184 3.64 9.07 -5.60
N MET A 185 3.08 9.18 -6.81
CA MET A 185 2.00 8.31 -7.27
C MET A 185 2.46 6.86 -7.44
N SER A 186 3.67 6.63 -7.96
CA SER A 186 4.25 5.28 -8.06
C SER A 186 4.42 4.66 -6.68
N GLY A 187 4.90 5.42 -5.68
CA GLY A 187 5.04 4.93 -4.32
C GLY A 187 3.70 4.53 -3.69
N ILE A 188 2.62 5.27 -3.97
CA ILE A 188 1.27 4.91 -3.51
C ILE A 188 0.79 3.63 -4.21
N LEU A 189 0.94 3.54 -5.55
CA LEU A 189 0.51 2.36 -6.30
C LEU A 189 1.25 1.10 -5.86
N LEU A 190 2.55 1.23 -5.53
CA LEU A 190 3.39 0.14 -5.02
C LEU A 190 3.19 -0.15 -3.51
N SER A 191 2.27 0.54 -2.86
CA SER A 191 1.90 0.29 -1.46
C SER A 191 0.44 -0.12 -1.30
N HIS A 192 -0.51 0.60 -1.92
CA HIS A 192 -1.94 0.37 -1.73
C HIS A 192 -2.78 0.88 -2.91
N LEU A 193 -3.34 -0.05 -3.70
CA LEU A 193 -4.08 0.29 -4.92
C LEU A 193 -5.28 1.21 -4.66
N LEU A 194 -6.05 0.98 -3.60
CA LEU A 194 -7.22 1.80 -3.28
C LEU A 194 -6.84 3.24 -2.92
N SER A 195 -5.68 3.45 -2.29
CA SER A 195 -5.16 4.80 -2.01
C SER A 195 -4.85 5.58 -3.29
N VAL A 196 -4.46 4.90 -4.39
CA VAL A 196 -4.25 5.58 -5.69
C VAL A 196 -5.53 6.28 -6.13
N PHE A 197 -6.67 5.57 -6.10
CA PHE A 197 -7.96 6.13 -6.49
C PHE A 197 -8.33 7.36 -5.66
N ILE A 198 -8.19 7.27 -4.33
CA ILE A 198 -8.48 8.37 -3.41
C ILE A 198 -7.57 9.57 -3.68
N VAL A 199 -6.27 9.34 -3.92
CA VAL A 199 -5.29 10.42 -4.17
C VAL A 199 -5.46 11.03 -5.56
N VAL A 200 -5.90 10.26 -6.56
CA VAL A 200 -6.28 10.81 -7.88
C VAL A 200 -7.46 11.79 -7.73
N ILE A 201 -8.49 11.45 -6.94
CA ILE A 201 -9.60 12.38 -6.64
C ILE A 201 -9.06 13.68 -6.03
N MET A 202 -8.17 13.61 -5.03
CA MET A 202 -7.51 14.79 -4.46
C MET A 202 -6.82 15.65 -5.53
N CYS A 203 -6.00 15.01 -6.38
CA CYS A 203 -5.30 15.71 -7.45
C CYS A 203 -6.27 16.42 -8.40
N VAL A 204 -7.30 15.71 -8.88
CA VAL A 204 -8.31 16.24 -9.79
C VAL A 204 -9.02 17.45 -9.19
N LEU A 205 -9.47 17.35 -7.93
CA LEU A 205 -10.14 18.47 -7.25
C LEU A 205 -9.21 19.68 -7.10
N ILE A 206 -7.94 19.48 -6.73
CA ILE A 206 -6.96 20.58 -6.66
C ILE A 206 -6.73 21.18 -8.06
N TYR A 207 -6.66 20.36 -9.11
CA TYR A 207 -6.51 20.85 -10.50
C TYR A 207 -7.73 21.66 -10.93
N ILE A 208 -8.96 21.20 -10.65
CA ILE A 208 -10.21 21.92 -10.97
C ILE A 208 -10.22 23.29 -10.29
N LEU A 209 -9.93 23.37 -8.99
CA LEU A 209 -9.88 24.63 -8.25
C LEU A 209 -8.78 25.58 -8.73
N ASN A 210 -7.79 25.06 -9.47
CA ASN A 210 -6.66 25.82 -10.01
C ASN A 210 -6.63 25.81 -11.55
N ILE A 211 -7.76 25.56 -12.21
CA ILE A 211 -7.85 25.36 -13.67
C ILE A 211 -7.23 26.53 -14.46
N HIS A 212 -7.37 27.77 -13.95
CA HIS A 212 -6.78 28.97 -14.57
C HIS A 212 -5.25 28.86 -14.72
N LYS A 213 -4.54 28.13 -13.83
CA LYS A 213 -3.10 27.89 -13.95
C LYS A 213 -2.76 26.98 -15.12
N LEU A 214 -3.64 26.02 -15.41
CA LEU A 214 -3.49 25.13 -16.57
C LEU A 214 -3.75 25.88 -17.87
N ILE A 215 -4.82 26.70 -17.92
CA ILE A 215 -5.17 27.53 -19.09
C ILE A 215 -4.03 28.50 -19.39
N GLN A 216 -3.48 29.19 -18.37
CA GLN A 216 -2.38 30.14 -18.55
C GLN A 216 -1.09 29.50 -19.11
N LYS A 217 -0.85 28.22 -18.84
CA LYS A 217 0.35 27.49 -19.31
C LYS A 217 0.01 26.07 -19.72
N PRO A 218 -0.46 25.78 -20.93
CA PRO A 218 -0.88 24.46 -21.39
C PRO A 218 0.19 23.37 -21.23
N LYS A 219 1.49 23.73 -21.24
CA LYS A 219 2.59 22.80 -20.95
C LYS A 219 2.44 22.10 -19.60
N ARG A 220 1.74 22.69 -18.61
CA ARG A 220 1.46 22.06 -17.32
C ARG A 220 0.58 20.83 -17.47
N VAL A 221 -0.40 20.87 -18.36
CA VAL A 221 -1.25 19.71 -18.70
C VAL A 221 -0.39 18.62 -19.31
N LEU A 222 0.42 18.94 -20.31
CA LEU A 222 1.32 17.97 -20.95
C LEU A 222 2.23 17.27 -19.93
N TYR A 223 2.87 18.04 -19.04
CA TYR A 223 3.77 17.44 -18.04
C TYR A 223 3.02 16.68 -16.93
N SER A 224 1.75 16.99 -16.68
CA SER A 224 0.88 16.17 -15.81
C SER A 224 0.56 14.82 -16.46
N ILE A 225 0.29 14.82 -17.77
CA ILE A 225 0.08 13.57 -18.54
C ILE A 225 1.36 12.74 -18.58
N ILE A 226 2.53 13.36 -18.81
CA ILE A 226 3.82 12.69 -18.76
C ILE A 226 4.03 12.04 -17.36
N ALA A 227 3.71 12.75 -16.28
CA ALA A 227 3.80 12.21 -14.94
C ALA A 227 2.89 10.99 -14.74
N ALA A 228 1.65 11.03 -15.23
CA ALA A 228 0.71 9.92 -15.16
C ALA A 228 1.19 8.70 -15.95
N ILE A 229 1.60 8.90 -17.22
CA ILE A 229 2.15 7.83 -18.07
C ILE A 229 3.39 7.21 -17.41
N THR A 230 4.32 8.04 -16.93
CA THR A 230 5.54 7.54 -16.27
C THR A 230 5.21 6.78 -15.00
N THR A 231 4.19 7.19 -14.24
CA THR A 231 3.69 6.42 -13.08
C THR A 231 3.25 5.03 -13.50
N LEU A 232 2.41 4.92 -14.54
CA LEU A 232 1.96 3.63 -15.05
C LEU A 232 3.13 2.76 -15.53
N LEU A 233 4.09 3.34 -16.25
CA LEU A 233 5.26 2.60 -16.73
C LEU A 233 6.18 2.12 -15.58
N ILE A 234 6.45 2.94 -14.56
CA ILE A 234 7.23 2.53 -13.37
C ILE A 234 6.55 1.38 -12.63
N THR A 235 5.24 1.34 -12.62
CA THR A 235 4.46 0.36 -11.85
C THR A 235 3.90 -0.77 -12.72
N ALA A 236 4.37 -0.90 -13.96
CA ALA A 236 3.90 -1.88 -14.94
C ALA A 236 4.01 -3.32 -14.42
N TYR A 237 5.06 -3.64 -13.67
CA TYR A 237 5.26 -4.96 -13.09
C TYR A 237 4.19 -5.35 -12.04
N THR A 238 3.43 -4.38 -11.53
CA THR A 238 2.34 -4.62 -10.56
C THR A 238 0.99 -4.72 -11.25
N TRP A 239 0.59 -3.71 -12.04
CA TRP A 239 -0.77 -3.67 -12.59
C TRP A 239 -0.98 -4.58 -13.80
N ILE A 240 0.07 -4.86 -14.61
CA ILE A 240 -0.05 -5.78 -15.76
C ILE A 240 -0.46 -7.19 -15.30
N PRO A 241 0.23 -7.83 -14.31
CA PRO A 241 -0.20 -9.11 -13.78
C PRO A 241 -1.62 -9.11 -13.22
N ILE A 242 -2.00 -8.04 -12.49
CA ILE A 242 -3.35 -7.92 -11.93
C ILE A 242 -4.41 -8.00 -13.04
N ILE A 243 -4.25 -7.19 -14.09
CA ILE A 243 -5.21 -7.18 -15.22
C ILE A 243 -5.21 -8.54 -15.92
N GLU A 244 -4.05 -9.12 -16.15
CA GLU A 244 -3.93 -10.42 -16.82
C GLU A 244 -4.64 -11.54 -16.04
N GLN A 245 -4.51 -11.58 -14.70
CA GLN A 245 -5.20 -12.53 -13.85
C GLN A 245 -6.72 -12.30 -13.88
N MET A 246 -7.17 -11.04 -13.70
CA MET A 246 -8.59 -10.69 -13.70
C MET A 246 -9.31 -10.96 -15.03
N LEU A 247 -8.57 -10.96 -16.15
CA LEU A 247 -9.10 -11.33 -17.46
C LEU A 247 -9.11 -12.86 -17.69
N SER A 248 -8.28 -13.61 -16.95
CA SER A 248 -8.17 -15.06 -17.10
C SER A 248 -9.14 -15.85 -16.23
N SER A 249 -9.50 -15.32 -15.07
CA SER A 249 -10.37 -15.97 -14.08
C SER A 249 -11.14 -14.90 -13.29
N LYS A 250 -12.29 -15.30 -12.73
CA LYS A 250 -13.03 -14.45 -11.79
C LYS A 250 -12.51 -14.68 -10.37
N PHE A 251 -12.42 -13.61 -9.58
CA PHE A 251 -11.96 -13.62 -8.20
C PHE A 251 -12.99 -13.01 -7.27
N ASN A 252 -12.96 -13.36 -5.99
CA ASN A 252 -13.92 -12.86 -5.00
C ASN A 252 -13.94 -11.31 -4.92
N VAL A 253 -12.82 -10.64 -5.12
CA VAL A 253 -12.74 -9.17 -5.12
C VAL A 253 -13.63 -8.53 -6.19
N GLN A 254 -13.90 -9.23 -7.30
CA GLN A 254 -14.77 -8.72 -8.38
C GLN A 254 -16.26 -8.89 -8.07
N GLN A 255 -16.62 -9.75 -7.11
CA GLN A 255 -18.00 -10.02 -6.71
C GLN A 255 -18.45 -9.13 -5.54
N ALA A 256 -17.50 -8.48 -4.85
CA ALA A 256 -17.82 -7.62 -3.73
C ALA A 256 -18.51 -6.34 -4.20
N GLU A 257 -19.69 -6.08 -3.67
CA GLU A 257 -20.43 -4.80 -3.83
C GLU A 257 -20.34 -3.99 -2.53
N PRO A 258 -19.23 -3.30 -2.28
CA PRO A 258 -19.10 -2.49 -1.08
C PRO A 258 -20.03 -1.28 -1.15
N PHE A 259 -20.65 -0.92 -0.02
CA PHE A 259 -21.39 0.32 0.12
C PHE A 259 -20.69 1.21 1.15
N ALA A 260 -20.00 2.23 0.67
CA ALA A 260 -19.11 3.04 1.49
C ALA A 260 -19.84 3.81 2.60
N TYR A 261 -21.12 4.18 2.37
CA TYR A 261 -21.95 4.87 3.35
C TYR A 261 -22.15 4.07 4.65
N ASP A 262 -22.37 2.76 4.58
CA ASP A 262 -22.58 1.93 5.77
C ASP A 262 -21.33 1.79 6.62
N ARG A 263 -20.17 2.03 5.99
CA ARG A 263 -18.86 1.95 6.62
C ARG A 263 -18.22 3.34 6.74
N SER A 264 -18.99 4.26 7.36
CA SER A 264 -18.59 5.64 7.67
C SER A 264 -18.66 5.90 9.18
N VAL A 265 -18.11 7.00 9.65
CA VAL A 265 -18.11 7.40 11.06
C VAL A 265 -19.36 8.24 11.35
N SER A 266 -20.17 7.87 12.34
CA SER A 266 -21.32 8.70 12.73
C SER A 266 -20.88 9.92 13.57
N ILE A 267 -21.68 10.96 13.57
CA ILE A 267 -21.46 12.13 14.45
C ILE A 267 -21.55 11.69 15.91
N GLU A 268 -22.45 10.79 16.25
CA GLU A 268 -22.59 10.23 17.59
C GLU A 268 -21.30 9.51 18.02
N ASP A 269 -20.69 8.69 17.14
CA ASP A 269 -19.42 8.04 17.40
C ASP A 269 -18.33 9.05 17.77
N ILE A 270 -18.27 10.19 17.05
CA ILE A 270 -17.28 11.25 17.29
C ILE A 270 -17.50 11.91 18.64
N LEU A 271 -18.76 12.23 18.98
CA LEU A 271 -19.11 12.96 20.22
C LEU A 271 -18.98 12.08 21.46
N THR A 272 -19.29 10.79 21.36
CA THR A 272 -19.22 9.83 22.48
C THR A 272 -17.85 9.20 22.67
N PHE A 273 -16.89 9.50 21.78
CA PHE A 273 -15.55 8.88 21.78
C PHE A 273 -15.59 7.35 21.87
N ASN A 274 -16.56 6.74 21.21
CA ASN A 274 -16.69 5.30 21.19
C ASN A 274 -15.63 4.62 20.29
N ARG A 275 -15.70 3.29 20.15
CA ARG A 275 -14.75 2.51 19.36
C ARG A 275 -14.62 2.99 17.91
N ASN A 276 -15.70 3.45 17.27
CA ASN A 276 -15.70 3.84 15.86
C ASN A 276 -15.11 5.24 15.64
N SER A 277 -15.11 6.11 16.67
CA SER A 277 -14.50 7.45 16.58
C SER A 277 -13.02 7.42 16.22
N ARG A 278 -12.35 6.29 16.43
CA ARG A 278 -10.93 6.10 16.04
C ARG A 278 -10.66 6.29 14.55
N PHE A 279 -11.66 6.06 13.69
CA PHE A 279 -11.53 6.25 12.24
C PHE A 279 -11.66 7.72 11.81
N PHE A 280 -11.93 8.61 12.74
CA PHE A 280 -11.93 10.05 12.51
C PHE A 280 -10.52 10.62 12.55
N ILE A 281 -10.28 11.77 11.91
CA ILE A 281 -8.94 12.38 11.84
C ILE A 281 -8.48 13.03 13.16
N GLY A 282 -9.40 13.26 14.09
CA GLY A 282 -9.19 13.92 15.38
C GLY A 282 -9.70 15.36 15.41
N LEU A 283 -10.45 15.72 16.49
CA LEU A 283 -11.06 17.04 16.64
C LEU A 283 -10.03 18.19 16.67
N VAL A 284 -8.84 17.94 17.21
CA VAL A 284 -7.77 18.94 17.28
C VAL A 284 -7.36 19.43 15.87
N ILE A 285 -7.24 18.51 14.91
CA ILE A 285 -6.91 18.86 13.53
C ILE A 285 -8.01 19.71 12.92
N VAL A 286 -9.27 19.32 13.15
CA VAL A 286 -10.44 20.04 12.62
C VAL A 286 -10.47 21.48 13.16
N ILE A 287 -10.42 21.64 14.50
CA ILE A 287 -10.46 22.97 15.15
C ILE A 287 -9.31 23.87 14.65
N LEU A 288 -8.09 23.35 14.63
CA LEU A 288 -6.93 24.13 14.18
C LEU A 288 -6.98 24.46 12.68
N SER A 289 -7.54 23.58 11.86
CA SER A 289 -7.71 23.86 10.42
C SER A 289 -8.78 24.92 10.17
N LEU A 290 -9.86 24.95 10.95
CA LEU A 290 -10.90 25.99 10.87
C LEU A 290 -10.38 27.40 11.18
N LEU A 291 -9.32 27.52 11.98
CA LEU A 291 -8.63 28.81 12.19
C LEU A 291 -8.08 29.41 10.90
N TYR A 292 -7.97 28.63 9.82
CA TYR A 292 -7.58 29.13 8.50
C TYR A 292 -8.56 30.19 7.99
N ILE A 293 -9.83 30.13 8.36
CA ILE A 293 -10.84 31.16 8.03
C ILE A 293 -10.36 32.55 8.53
N VAL A 294 -9.82 32.60 9.76
CA VAL A 294 -9.23 33.84 10.30
C VAL A 294 -8.01 34.29 9.50
N ALA A 295 -7.17 33.36 9.03
CA ALA A 295 -6.03 33.69 8.18
C ALA A 295 -6.47 34.26 6.81
N ILE A 296 -7.57 33.76 6.24
CA ILE A 296 -8.18 34.31 5.02
C ILE A 296 -8.63 35.75 5.24
N MET A 297 -9.36 36.02 6.32
CA MET A 297 -9.85 37.37 6.66
C MET A 297 -8.70 38.37 6.80
N LYS A 298 -7.55 37.93 7.33
CA LYS A 298 -6.33 38.74 7.42
C LYS A 298 -5.54 38.84 6.10
N LYS A 299 -6.11 38.40 4.97
CA LYS A 299 -5.48 38.38 3.62
C LYS A 299 -4.14 37.61 3.59
N LYS A 300 -3.97 36.64 4.49
CA LYS A 300 -2.76 35.77 4.58
C LYS A 300 -3.02 34.42 3.94
N ASN A 301 -3.43 34.38 2.68
CA ASN A 301 -3.77 33.14 1.98
C ASN A 301 -3.23 33.14 0.55
N SER A 302 -3.16 31.95 -0.03
CA SER A 302 -2.96 31.73 -1.46
C SER A 302 -4.05 30.80 -1.99
N LEU A 303 -4.33 30.87 -3.28
CA LEU A 303 -5.34 30.00 -3.88
C LEU A 303 -5.01 28.51 -3.70
N PHE A 304 -3.73 28.13 -3.75
CA PHE A 304 -3.33 26.76 -3.48
C PHE A 304 -3.67 26.31 -2.06
N MET A 305 -3.40 27.16 -1.06
CA MET A 305 -3.75 26.90 0.33
C MET A 305 -5.26 26.77 0.51
N PHE A 306 -6.02 27.66 -0.15
CA PHE A 306 -7.48 27.61 -0.15
C PHE A 306 -7.99 26.31 -0.78
N SER A 307 -7.40 25.88 -1.90
CA SER A 307 -7.75 24.59 -2.54
C SER A 307 -7.46 23.42 -1.61
N CYS A 308 -6.31 23.41 -0.90
CA CYS A 308 -6.00 22.40 0.09
C CYS A 308 -7.01 22.37 1.24
N PHE A 309 -7.46 23.54 1.72
CA PHE A 309 -8.47 23.63 2.75
C PHE A 309 -9.82 23.06 2.29
N ILE A 310 -10.32 23.49 1.13
CA ILE A 310 -11.61 23.02 0.59
C ILE A 310 -11.60 21.52 0.33
N VAL A 311 -10.55 21.01 -0.33
CA VAL A 311 -10.44 19.55 -0.61
C VAL A 311 -10.27 18.76 0.68
N GLY A 312 -9.54 19.30 1.67
CA GLY A 312 -9.40 18.68 2.99
C GLY A 312 -10.72 18.58 3.75
N VAL A 313 -11.51 19.67 3.76
CA VAL A 313 -12.84 19.71 4.39
C VAL A 313 -13.81 18.80 3.66
N LEU A 314 -13.84 18.81 2.33
CA LEU A 314 -14.68 17.91 1.55
C LEU A 314 -14.35 16.44 1.85
N SER A 315 -13.06 16.10 1.88
CA SER A 315 -12.61 14.76 2.23
C SER A 315 -13.02 14.36 3.64
N LEU A 316 -12.97 15.30 4.60
CA LEU A 316 -13.45 15.08 5.96
C LEU A 316 -14.96 14.79 6.00
N ILE A 317 -15.76 15.60 5.31
CA ILE A 317 -17.23 15.41 5.24
C ILE A 317 -17.56 14.03 4.65
N LEU A 318 -16.79 13.58 3.65
CA LEU A 318 -16.95 12.25 3.05
C LEU A 318 -16.52 11.08 3.98
N THR A 319 -15.92 11.34 5.14
CA THR A 319 -15.68 10.30 6.15
C THR A 319 -16.86 10.11 7.10
N ILE A 320 -17.74 11.12 7.20
CA ILE A 320 -18.81 11.19 8.20
C ILE A 320 -20.14 10.75 7.59
N LYS A 321 -20.92 9.98 8.34
CA LYS A 321 -22.26 9.50 7.95
C LYS A 321 -23.23 10.66 7.85
N THR A 322 -23.34 11.25 6.66
CA THR A 322 -24.16 12.43 6.34
C THR A 322 -25.09 12.14 5.17
N PRO A 323 -26.20 12.89 4.99
CA PRO A 323 -27.01 12.80 3.78
C PRO A 323 -26.21 13.04 2.50
N PHE A 324 -25.23 13.92 2.53
CA PHE A 324 -24.33 14.17 1.39
C PHE A 324 -23.54 12.92 1.00
N LEU A 325 -22.93 12.22 1.98
CA LEU A 325 -22.22 10.96 1.72
C LEU A 325 -23.16 9.91 1.13
N LYS A 326 -24.43 9.85 1.61
CA LYS A 326 -25.43 8.93 1.06
C LYS A 326 -25.68 9.22 -0.42
N ILE A 327 -25.93 10.49 -0.78
CA ILE A 327 -26.10 10.91 -2.18
C ILE A 327 -24.92 10.52 -3.04
N VAL A 328 -23.68 10.71 -2.54
CA VAL A 328 -22.45 10.32 -3.25
C VAL A 328 -22.39 8.80 -3.45
N SER A 329 -22.67 8.01 -2.41
CA SER A 329 -22.66 6.54 -2.48
C SER A 329 -23.74 5.98 -3.39
N ASP A 330 -24.94 6.58 -3.39
CA ASP A 330 -26.06 6.12 -4.21
C ASP A 330 -25.84 6.42 -5.71
N ASN A 331 -25.27 7.58 -6.04
CA ASN A 331 -25.16 8.05 -7.43
C ASN A 331 -23.80 7.77 -8.08
N PHE A 332 -22.72 7.58 -7.31
CA PHE A 332 -21.38 7.35 -7.82
C PHE A 332 -20.86 5.96 -7.41
N LYS A 333 -21.29 4.90 -8.10
CA LYS A 333 -20.87 3.52 -7.81
C LYS A 333 -19.35 3.35 -7.71
N LEU A 334 -18.58 4.13 -8.51
CA LEU A 334 -17.13 4.11 -8.45
C LEU A 334 -16.59 4.56 -7.08
N PHE A 335 -17.28 5.48 -6.38
CA PHE A 335 -16.90 5.89 -5.03
C PHE A 335 -16.99 4.72 -4.03
N ASN A 336 -17.95 3.83 -4.19
CA ASN A 336 -18.11 2.68 -3.30
C ASN A 336 -16.92 1.70 -3.39
N GLN A 337 -16.12 1.74 -4.47
CA GLN A 337 -14.91 0.93 -4.59
C GLN A 337 -13.84 1.25 -3.53
N ILE A 338 -13.93 2.41 -2.85
CA ILE A 338 -13.06 2.70 -1.69
C ILE A 338 -13.33 1.76 -0.50
N GLN A 339 -14.44 1.00 -0.51
CA GLN A 339 -14.91 0.03 0.49
C GLN A 339 -15.32 0.64 1.85
N PHE A 340 -14.61 1.67 2.31
CA PHE A 340 -14.80 2.33 3.59
C PHE A 340 -14.71 3.84 3.39
N ALA A 341 -15.77 4.58 3.72
CA ALA A 341 -15.80 6.04 3.56
C ALA A 341 -14.71 6.73 4.41
N TRP A 342 -14.39 6.19 5.58
CA TRP A 342 -13.32 6.76 6.42
C TRP A 342 -11.94 6.80 5.77
N ARG A 343 -11.67 6.04 4.67
CA ARG A 343 -10.41 6.11 3.91
C ARG A 343 -10.16 7.49 3.30
N MET A 344 -11.21 8.31 3.09
CA MET A 344 -11.03 9.72 2.76
C MET A 344 -10.26 10.48 3.84
N GLY A 345 -10.18 9.94 5.06
CA GLY A 345 -9.33 10.41 6.16
C GLY A 345 -7.84 10.49 5.80
N LEU A 346 -7.35 9.70 4.85
CA LEU A 346 -5.99 9.78 4.33
C LEU A 346 -5.70 11.18 3.77
N ILE A 347 -6.59 11.70 2.91
CA ILE A 347 -6.47 13.05 2.30
C ILE A 347 -6.74 14.12 3.35
N ALA A 348 -7.83 13.97 4.12
CA ALA A 348 -8.18 14.93 5.16
C ALA A 348 -7.03 15.11 6.15
N THR A 349 -6.36 14.02 6.56
CA THR A 349 -5.20 14.06 7.44
C THR A 349 -4.06 14.87 6.84
N LEU A 350 -3.69 14.64 5.59
CA LEU A 350 -2.61 15.39 4.92
C LEU A 350 -2.94 16.88 4.84
N LEU A 351 -4.07 17.19 4.20
CA LEU A 351 -4.39 18.57 3.82
C LEU A 351 -4.75 19.42 5.03
N LEU A 352 -5.55 18.90 5.97
CA LEU A 352 -5.94 19.63 7.16
C LEU A 352 -4.80 19.77 8.17
N SER A 353 -3.87 18.80 8.27
CA SER A 353 -2.63 18.98 9.04
C SER A 353 -1.76 20.09 8.47
N PHE A 354 -1.65 20.18 7.13
CA PHE A 354 -0.93 21.27 6.47
C PHE A 354 -1.57 22.63 6.80
N ILE A 355 -2.88 22.74 6.63
CA ILE A 355 -3.64 23.96 6.90
C ILE A 355 -3.59 24.36 8.38
N ALA A 356 -3.73 23.41 9.30
CA ALA A 356 -3.64 23.64 10.73
C ALA A 356 -2.26 24.19 11.13
N GLY A 357 -1.17 23.58 10.62
CA GLY A 357 0.18 24.06 10.87
C GLY A 357 0.45 25.45 10.30
N TYR A 358 -0.11 25.75 9.12
CA TYR A 358 -0.07 27.10 8.55
C TYR A 358 -0.82 28.10 9.42
N SER A 359 -2.02 27.74 9.92
CA SER A 359 -2.83 28.59 10.79
C SER A 359 -2.10 28.92 12.10
N ILE A 360 -1.48 27.92 12.73
CA ILE A 360 -0.67 28.13 13.93
C ILE A 360 0.45 29.13 13.64
N ASP A 361 1.17 28.95 12.55
CA ASP A 361 2.31 29.82 12.20
C ASP A 361 1.89 31.28 11.94
N LYS A 362 0.71 31.51 11.35
CA LYS A 362 0.26 32.84 10.91
C LYS A 362 -0.57 33.60 11.93
N ILE A 363 -1.23 32.91 12.86
CA ILE A 363 -2.20 33.51 13.77
C ILE A 363 -1.59 33.75 15.15
N PHE A 364 -0.80 32.80 15.67
CA PHE A 364 -0.29 32.84 17.02
C PHE A 364 1.10 33.46 17.10
N SER A 365 1.40 34.13 18.24
CA SER A 365 2.75 34.62 18.57
C SER A 365 3.68 33.43 18.90
N GLU A 366 4.99 33.62 18.80
CA GLU A 366 6.01 32.57 19.01
C GLU A 366 5.85 31.86 20.36
N LYS A 367 5.52 32.57 21.42
CA LYS A 367 5.30 32.01 22.76
C LYS A 367 4.18 30.95 22.77
N TYR A 368 3.04 31.23 22.13
CA TYR A 368 1.89 30.35 22.13
C TYR A 368 2.04 29.18 21.16
N LYS A 369 2.81 29.32 20.09
CA LYS A 369 3.06 28.24 19.13
C LYS A 369 3.66 27.00 19.77
N TYR A 370 4.65 27.18 20.68
CA TYR A 370 5.26 26.06 21.39
C TYR A 370 4.28 25.40 22.36
N VAL A 371 3.50 26.22 23.09
CA VAL A 371 2.47 25.71 24.00
C VAL A 371 1.43 24.87 23.24
N ILE A 372 0.97 25.34 22.09
CA ILE A 372 0.02 24.61 21.25
C ILE A 372 0.60 23.28 20.77
N VAL A 373 1.85 23.25 20.33
CA VAL A 373 2.52 22.00 19.88
C VAL A 373 2.63 20.99 21.01
N ILE A 374 3.04 21.44 22.19
CA ILE A 374 3.12 20.60 23.40
C ILE A 374 1.73 20.05 23.76
N ALA A 375 0.71 20.93 23.78
CA ALA A 375 -0.66 20.53 24.07
C ALA A 375 -1.20 19.49 23.08
N ILE A 376 -0.98 19.68 21.77
CA ILE A 376 -1.35 18.72 20.73
C ILE A 376 -0.67 17.37 20.99
N SER A 377 0.64 17.38 21.27
CA SER A 377 1.39 16.16 21.53
C SER A 377 0.86 15.42 22.76
N LEU A 378 0.58 16.13 23.84
CA LEU A 378 0.03 15.56 25.07
C LEU A 378 -1.38 14.98 24.87
N ILE A 379 -2.28 15.74 24.23
CA ILE A 379 -3.64 15.26 23.92
C ILE A 379 -3.58 14.00 23.07
N SER A 380 -2.68 13.96 22.09
CA SER A 380 -2.54 12.79 21.21
C SER A 380 -1.99 11.58 21.95
N ILE A 381 -1.06 11.76 22.87
CA ILE A 381 -0.55 10.68 23.74
C ILE A 381 -1.67 10.14 24.63
N VAL A 382 -2.45 11.05 25.26
CA VAL A 382 -3.61 10.65 26.09
C VAL A 382 -4.62 9.88 25.26
N ASN A 383 -4.93 10.33 24.03
CA ASN A 383 -5.82 9.60 23.11
C ASN A 383 -5.26 8.22 22.76
N LEU A 384 -3.96 8.12 22.47
CA LEU A 384 -3.31 6.84 22.19
C LEU A 384 -3.47 5.86 23.38
N MET A 385 -3.28 6.37 24.62
CA MET A 385 -3.47 5.58 25.83
C MET A 385 -4.94 5.21 26.07
N ALA A 386 -5.87 6.11 25.82
CA ALA A 386 -7.32 5.86 25.97
C ALA A 386 -7.81 4.77 25.02
N TYR A 387 -7.27 4.70 23.80
CA TYR A 387 -7.62 3.66 22.85
C TYR A 387 -7.03 2.29 23.17
N LYS A 388 -6.07 2.19 24.12
CA LYS A 388 -5.48 0.91 24.55
C LYS A 388 -6.54 -0.13 24.94
N LYS A 389 -7.66 0.31 25.54
CA LYS A 389 -8.79 -0.57 25.89
C LYS A 389 -9.47 -1.27 24.70
N TYR A 390 -9.29 -0.75 23.49
CA TYR A 390 -9.87 -1.31 22.26
C TYR A 390 -8.88 -2.21 21.50
N TYR A 391 -7.62 -2.32 21.95
CA TYR A 391 -6.67 -3.23 21.35
C TYR A 391 -7.12 -4.67 21.55
N ARG A 392 -7.13 -5.44 20.48
CA ARG A 392 -7.31 -6.87 20.58
C ARG A 392 -5.98 -7.50 20.95
N ILE A 393 -5.90 -8.06 22.14
CA ILE A 393 -4.74 -8.85 22.55
C ILE A 393 -4.98 -10.27 22.02
N GLN A 394 -4.10 -10.78 21.17
CA GLN A 394 -4.07 -12.19 20.81
C GLN A 394 -2.65 -12.72 21.01
N ASN A 395 -2.57 -13.83 21.71
CA ASN A 395 -1.34 -14.59 21.80
C ASN A 395 -1.08 -15.27 20.46
N ILE A 396 -0.21 -14.64 19.65
CA ILE A 396 0.29 -15.25 18.41
C ILE A 396 1.47 -16.12 18.79
N ASP A 397 1.37 -17.39 18.44
CA ASP A 397 2.47 -18.32 18.56
C ASP A 397 3.38 -18.13 17.34
N PHE A 398 4.59 -17.67 17.58
CA PHE A 398 5.60 -17.48 16.54
C PHE A 398 6.43 -18.73 16.27
N ASN A 399 6.26 -19.80 17.08
CA ASN A 399 6.82 -21.10 16.79
C ASN A 399 5.97 -21.78 15.71
N ASN A 400 6.60 -22.25 14.64
CA ASN A 400 5.92 -22.83 13.47
C ASN A 400 4.82 -21.90 12.88
N PHE A 401 5.06 -20.59 12.90
CA PHE A 401 4.10 -19.55 12.56
C PHE A 401 3.41 -19.79 11.22
N SER A 402 4.18 -20.00 10.14
CA SER A 402 3.63 -20.21 8.78
C SER A 402 2.73 -21.44 8.73
N ALA A 403 3.14 -22.56 9.28
CA ALA A 403 2.33 -23.80 9.30
C ALA A 403 1.03 -23.61 10.09
N LYS A 404 1.09 -22.99 11.27
CA LYS A 404 -0.07 -22.80 12.16
C LYS A 404 -1.14 -21.88 11.56
N TYR A 405 -0.74 -20.85 10.84
CA TYR A 405 -1.64 -19.83 10.31
C TYR A 405 -1.78 -19.89 8.79
N SER A 406 -1.25 -20.92 8.12
CA SER A 406 -1.27 -21.07 6.66
C SER A 406 -2.67 -21.00 6.03
N GLY A 407 -3.72 -21.38 6.76
CA GLY A 407 -5.11 -21.29 6.27
C GLY A 407 -5.68 -19.87 6.26
N TYR A 408 -5.03 -18.88 6.87
CA TYR A 408 -5.52 -17.51 6.92
C TYR A 408 -5.02 -16.70 5.71
N ILE A 409 -5.94 -16.25 4.87
CA ILE A 409 -5.67 -15.51 3.63
C ILE A 409 -6.34 -14.14 3.59
N GLY A 410 -6.69 -13.58 4.73
CA GLY A 410 -7.46 -12.35 4.86
C GLY A 410 -8.97 -12.61 5.01
N ALA A 411 -9.67 -11.62 5.57
CA ALA A 411 -11.09 -11.78 5.92
C ALA A 411 -12.00 -11.91 4.68
N GLY A 412 -11.69 -11.18 3.61
CA GLY A 412 -12.49 -11.15 2.37
C GLY A 412 -12.10 -12.25 1.37
N LYS A 413 -10.97 -12.96 1.60
CA LYS A 413 -10.45 -13.96 0.65
C LYS A 413 -10.44 -13.44 -0.81
N GLU A 414 -10.05 -12.19 -0.96
CA GLU A 414 -10.27 -11.35 -2.16
C GLU A 414 -9.70 -11.97 -3.43
N TYR A 415 -8.55 -12.64 -3.34
CA TYR A 415 -7.83 -13.20 -4.50
C TYR A 415 -8.03 -14.71 -4.66
N LEU A 416 -9.04 -15.27 -3.98
CA LEU A 416 -9.46 -16.65 -4.21
C LEU A 416 -10.24 -16.72 -5.54
N PRO A 417 -9.85 -17.58 -6.49
CA PRO A 417 -10.58 -17.73 -7.74
C PRO A 417 -11.95 -18.37 -7.50
N GLU A 418 -12.94 -18.00 -8.32
CA GLU A 418 -14.29 -18.58 -8.28
C GLU A 418 -14.22 -20.09 -8.50
N GLY A 419 -14.93 -20.86 -7.69
CA GLY A 419 -14.90 -22.32 -7.69
C GLY A 419 -13.98 -22.92 -6.62
N ALA A 420 -12.99 -22.17 -6.12
CA ALA A 420 -12.12 -22.65 -5.04
C ALA A 420 -12.82 -22.56 -3.67
N ASP A 421 -12.74 -23.63 -2.88
CA ASP A 421 -13.29 -23.70 -1.53
C ASP A 421 -12.21 -24.02 -0.50
N VAL A 422 -12.03 -23.10 0.46
CA VAL A 422 -11.01 -23.22 1.53
C VAL A 422 -11.22 -24.46 2.38
N LYS A 423 -12.48 -24.88 2.61
CA LYS A 423 -12.80 -26.09 3.40
C LYS A 423 -12.40 -27.36 2.64
N LYS A 424 -12.78 -27.47 1.37
CA LYS A 424 -12.38 -28.58 0.51
C LYS A 424 -10.87 -28.69 0.36
N ILE A 425 -10.17 -27.56 0.20
CA ILE A 425 -8.70 -27.48 0.14
C ILE A 425 -8.09 -28.05 1.42
N LYS A 426 -8.59 -27.65 2.58
CA LYS A 426 -8.11 -28.16 3.89
C LYS A 426 -8.34 -29.65 4.03
N GLU A 427 -9.53 -30.15 3.65
CA GLU A 427 -9.91 -31.57 3.75
C GLU A 427 -9.10 -32.44 2.79
N ARG A 428 -8.82 -31.96 1.57
CA ARG A 428 -8.02 -32.68 0.57
C ARG A 428 -6.56 -32.85 1.02
N GLY A 429 -6.01 -31.87 1.72
CA GLY A 429 -4.60 -31.89 2.13
C GLY A 429 -3.65 -31.93 0.91
N ASN A 430 -2.51 -32.61 1.07
CA ASN A 430 -1.45 -32.64 0.04
C ASN A 430 -1.56 -33.89 -0.87
N ILE A 431 -2.77 -34.20 -1.35
CA ILE A 431 -3.05 -35.40 -2.13
C ILE A 431 -3.02 -35.07 -3.63
N VAL A 432 -2.30 -35.89 -4.42
CA VAL A 432 -2.31 -35.90 -5.88
C VAL A 432 -3.40 -36.89 -6.34
N THR A 433 -4.24 -36.47 -7.28
CA THR A 433 -5.35 -37.31 -7.79
C THR A 433 -5.34 -37.37 -9.31
N SER A 434 -5.97 -38.37 -9.89
CA SER A 434 -6.16 -38.55 -11.33
C SER A 434 -7.54 -39.11 -11.63
N ASN A 435 -8.02 -38.95 -12.87
CA ASN A 435 -9.21 -39.62 -13.39
C ASN A 435 -8.96 -41.09 -13.80
N ASP A 436 -7.71 -41.53 -13.75
CA ASP A 436 -7.33 -42.92 -14.03
C ASP A 436 -7.28 -43.75 -12.74
N LYS A 437 -8.06 -44.83 -12.63
CA LYS A 437 -8.04 -45.77 -11.49
C LYS A 437 -6.70 -46.50 -11.33
N GLY A 438 -5.94 -46.63 -12.42
CA GLY A 438 -4.62 -47.25 -12.44
C GLY A 438 -3.46 -46.30 -12.10
N PHE A 439 -3.76 -45.04 -11.80
CA PHE A 439 -2.77 -44.02 -11.53
C PHE A 439 -1.89 -44.41 -10.34
N LYS A 440 -0.58 -44.36 -10.55
CA LYS A 440 0.45 -44.52 -9.52
C LYS A 440 1.45 -43.37 -9.64
N TYR A 441 1.99 -42.92 -8.52
CA TYR A 441 3.06 -41.94 -8.52
C TYR A 441 4.10 -42.24 -7.43
N SER A 442 5.32 -41.78 -7.66
CA SER A 442 6.48 -41.93 -6.77
C SER A 442 7.35 -40.68 -6.84
N ASN A 443 8.40 -40.64 -6.04
CA ASN A 443 9.39 -39.54 -6.00
C ASN A 443 8.75 -38.15 -5.92
N TYR A 444 7.64 -38.05 -5.15
CA TYR A 444 6.90 -36.80 -4.98
C TYR A 444 7.69 -35.80 -4.15
N ILE A 445 7.96 -34.64 -4.74
CA ILE A 445 8.62 -33.50 -4.10
C ILE A 445 7.73 -32.27 -4.28
N LYS A 446 7.46 -31.56 -3.17
CA LYS A 446 6.81 -30.25 -3.19
C LYS A 446 7.64 -29.22 -2.45
N ARG A 447 7.99 -28.13 -3.13
CA ARG A 447 8.73 -26.98 -2.55
C ARG A 447 8.04 -25.68 -2.98
N GLY A 448 7.19 -25.14 -2.12
CA GLY A 448 6.40 -23.97 -2.47
C GLY A 448 5.48 -24.21 -3.66
N CYS A 449 5.66 -23.45 -4.72
CA CYS A 449 4.90 -23.57 -5.99
C CYS A 449 5.44 -24.65 -6.93
N TYR A 450 6.58 -25.25 -6.61
CA TYR A 450 7.21 -26.31 -7.39
C TYR A 450 6.71 -27.67 -6.93
N ILE A 451 6.28 -28.52 -7.89
CA ILE A 451 5.99 -29.94 -7.66
C ILE A 451 6.71 -30.78 -8.72
N SER A 452 7.34 -31.87 -8.29
CA SER A 452 7.83 -32.91 -9.18
C SER A 452 7.38 -34.28 -8.70
N LEU A 453 7.08 -35.19 -9.62
CA LEU A 453 6.73 -36.58 -9.35
C LEU A 453 6.95 -37.44 -10.59
N ASP A 454 7.24 -38.72 -10.36
CA ASP A 454 7.15 -39.74 -11.40
C ASP A 454 5.75 -40.34 -11.38
N TYR A 455 5.19 -40.58 -12.55
CA TYR A 455 3.82 -41.10 -12.67
C TYR A 455 3.69 -42.18 -13.71
N LYS A 456 2.63 -43.00 -13.54
CA LYS A 456 2.16 -43.97 -14.51
C LYS A 456 0.64 -43.94 -14.57
N VAL A 457 0.09 -43.88 -15.81
CA VAL A 457 -1.33 -43.91 -16.11
C VAL A 457 -1.60 -44.95 -17.21
N ASN A 458 -2.82 -45.46 -17.26
CA ASN A 458 -3.26 -46.41 -18.26
C ASN A 458 -4.20 -45.78 -19.31
N LYS A 459 -4.89 -44.71 -18.94
CA LYS A 459 -5.95 -44.07 -19.71
C LYS A 459 -5.37 -43.05 -20.71
N ASP A 460 -5.90 -42.97 -21.94
CA ASP A 460 -5.42 -42.07 -22.99
C ASP A 460 -5.79 -40.61 -22.73
N ASP A 461 -6.87 -40.33 -22.00
CA ASP A 461 -7.31 -39.00 -21.60
C ASP A 461 -7.01 -38.73 -20.10
N ALA A 462 -5.92 -39.32 -19.57
CA ALA A 462 -5.55 -39.17 -18.20
C ALA A 462 -5.10 -37.73 -17.87
N TYR A 463 -5.55 -37.25 -16.71
CA TYR A 463 -5.03 -36.03 -16.14
C TYR A 463 -4.62 -36.23 -14.65
N ILE A 464 -3.77 -35.37 -14.20
CA ILE A 464 -3.29 -35.33 -12.79
C ILE A 464 -3.68 -33.98 -12.20
N ASP A 465 -4.43 -33.99 -11.07
CA ASP A 465 -4.75 -32.81 -10.29
C ASP A 465 -3.79 -32.71 -9.10
N LEU A 466 -3.03 -31.63 -9.07
CA LEU A 466 -2.00 -31.34 -8.08
C LEU A 466 -2.53 -30.48 -6.92
N PRO A 467 -1.97 -30.61 -5.71
CA PRO A 467 -2.37 -29.82 -4.55
C PRO A 467 -1.78 -28.39 -4.59
N LEU A 468 -2.11 -27.66 -5.65
CA LEU A 468 -1.81 -26.25 -5.86
C LEU A 468 -3.05 -25.55 -6.41
N LEU A 469 -3.24 -24.27 -6.02
CA LEU A 469 -4.32 -23.45 -6.55
C LEU A 469 -3.91 -22.82 -7.88
N TYR A 470 -4.81 -22.88 -8.85
CA TYR A 470 -4.54 -22.34 -10.19
C TYR A 470 -4.53 -20.82 -10.21
N TYR A 471 -3.44 -20.29 -10.75
CA TYR A 471 -3.30 -18.92 -11.23
C TYR A 471 -2.58 -18.96 -12.57
N LYS A 472 -2.92 -18.06 -13.48
CA LYS A 472 -2.25 -17.99 -14.78
C LYS A 472 -0.77 -17.70 -14.62
N GLY A 473 0.08 -18.54 -15.23
CA GLY A 473 1.53 -18.44 -15.14
C GLY A 473 2.22 -19.70 -14.63
N TYR A 474 1.45 -20.72 -14.20
CA TYR A 474 1.99 -22.06 -13.98
C TYR A 474 2.26 -22.76 -15.31
N THR A 475 3.38 -23.48 -15.37
CA THR A 475 3.80 -24.29 -16.51
C THR A 475 4.15 -25.69 -16.07
N PHE A 476 4.04 -26.65 -17.00
CA PHE A 476 4.47 -28.02 -16.76
C PHE A 476 5.53 -28.46 -17.75
N LYS A 477 6.31 -29.47 -17.37
CA LYS A 477 7.20 -30.26 -18.22
C LYS A 477 7.02 -31.72 -17.89
N ILE A 478 6.89 -32.56 -18.94
CA ILE A 478 6.84 -34.01 -18.84
C ILE A 478 8.05 -34.54 -19.60
N ILE A 479 8.72 -35.53 -19.03
CA ILE A 479 9.78 -36.30 -19.68
C ILE A 479 9.39 -37.77 -19.57
N SER A 480 9.26 -38.47 -20.72
CA SER A 480 9.00 -39.90 -20.75
C SER A 480 10.08 -40.69 -20.04
N SER A 481 9.74 -41.85 -19.47
CA SER A 481 10.70 -42.74 -18.78
C SER A 481 11.86 -43.15 -19.67
N ASN A 482 11.67 -43.22 -20.98
CA ASN A 482 12.69 -43.55 -21.96
C ASN A 482 13.48 -42.34 -22.46
N ASN A 483 13.18 -41.12 -21.98
CA ASN A 483 13.74 -39.83 -22.43
C ASN A 483 13.52 -39.45 -23.91
N ASP A 484 12.72 -40.22 -24.65
CA ASP A 484 12.50 -40.03 -26.09
C ASP A 484 11.42 -38.99 -26.39
N GLU A 485 10.47 -38.80 -25.47
CA GLU A 485 9.38 -37.84 -25.61
C GLU A 485 9.40 -36.79 -24.52
N LYS A 486 9.20 -35.52 -24.91
CA LYS A 486 9.11 -34.37 -24.00
C LYS A 486 7.90 -33.53 -24.37
N GLU A 487 7.09 -33.23 -23.36
CA GLU A 487 5.98 -32.30 -23.49
C GLU A 487 6.12 -31.14 -22.48
N SER A 488 5.74 -29.94 -22.89
CA SER A 488 5.73 -28.78 -22.01
C SER A 488 4.67 -27.78 -22.42
N GLY A 489 4.06 -27.10 -21.46
CA GLY A 489 3.01 -26.14 -21.75
C GLY A 489 2.49 -25.43 -20.51
N ASN A 490 1.37 -24.74 -20.69
CA ASN A 490 0.63 -24.16 -19.59
C ASN A 490 -0.29 -25.22 -18.97
N VAL A 491 -0.45 -25.18 -17.67
CA VAL A 491 -1.38 -26.03 -16.95
C VAL A 491 -2.84 -25.61 -17.21
N SER A 492 -3.78 -26.51 -17.03
CA SER A 492 -5.22 -26.24 -16.91
C SER A 492 -5.66 -26.28 -15.43
N HIS A 493 -6.95 -26.24 -15.15
CA HIS A 493 -7.50 -26.35 -13.80
C HIS A 493 -8.71 -27.28 -13.74
N SER A 494 -8.96 -27.84 -12.54
CA SER A 494 -10.21 -28.52 -12.21
C SER A 494 -11.35 -27.53 -11.95
N ASN A 495 -12.57 -28.03 -11.73
CA ASN A 495 -13.72 -27.19 -11.32
C ASN A 495 -13.49 -26.50 -9.97
N GLU A 496 -12.71 -27.14 -9.08
CA GLU A 496 -12.31 -26.59 -7.77
C GLU A 496 -11.05 -25.74 -7.86
N MET A 497 -10.60 -25.37 -9.07
CA MET A 497 -9.42 -24.55 -9.33
C MET A 497 -8.08 -25.16 -8.87
N TYR A 498 -8.00 -26.48 -8.75
CA TYR A 498 -6.70 -27.14 -8.58
C TYR A 498 -5.95 -27.18 -9.91
N ILE A 499 -4.62 -27.13 -9.86
CA ILE A 499 -3.79 -27.29 -11.06
C ILE A 499 -4.01 -28.68 -11.64
N ARG A 500 -4.31 -28.71 -12.94
CA ARG A 500 -4.51 -29.92 -13.74
C ARG A 500 -3.53 -29.99 -14.89
N VAL A 501 -2.89 -31.14 -15.05
CA VAL A 501 -2.02 -31.45 -16.18
C VAL A 501 -2.57 -32.67 -16.91
N ASN A 502 -2.81 -32.55 -18.20
CA ASN A 502 -3.17 -33.68 -19.07
C ASN A 502 -1.89 -34.46 -19.38
N VAL A 503 -1.89 -35.76 -19.12
CA VAL A 503 -0.73 -36.65 -19.27
C VAL A 503 -0.97 -37.84 -20.15
N GLY A 504 -2.15 -37.92 -20.81
CA GLY A 504 -2.55 -39.07 -21.58
C GLY A 504 -1.66 -39.42 -22.79
N ASN A 505 -0.94 -38.43 -23.33
CA ASN A 505 0.00 -38.64 -24.44
C ASN A 505 1.25 -39.42 -24.01
N ILE A 506 1.72 -39.20 -22.75
CA ILE A 506 2.89 -39.89 -22.18
C ILE A 506 2.41 -40.65 -20.94
N LYS A 507 2.28 -41.99 -21.08
CA LYS A 507 1.68 -42.82 -20.03
C LYS A 507 2.57 -43.06 -18.81
N GLU A 508 3.86 -42.89 -18.97
CA GLU A 508 4.83 -43.06 -17.86
C GLU A 508 6.00 -42.09 -18.03
N GLY A 509 6.27 -41.31 -16.98
CA GLY A 509 7.32 -40.30 -17.03
C GLY A 509 7.41 -39.45 -15.77
N SER A 510 8.28 -38.48 -15.80
CA SER A 510 8.47 -37.47 -14.73
C SER A 510 7.73 -36.19 -15.10
N LEU A 511 6.82 -35.74 -14.21
CA LEU A 511 6.10 -34.49 -14.30
C LEU A 511 6.72 -33.45 -13.39
N VAL A 512 6.97 -32.26 -13.93
CA VAL A 512 7.40 -31.07 -13.16
C VAL A 512 6.42 -29.95 -13.41
N VAL A 513 5.93 -29.30 -12.35
CA VAL A 513 5.08 -28.11 -12.41
C VAL A 513 5.71 -27.00 -11.58
N ASP A 514 5.74 -25.78 -12.13
CA ASP A 514 6.28 -24.61 -11.44
C ASP A 514 5.58 -23.32 -11.89
N TYR A 515 5.63 -22.29 -11.04
CA TYR A 515 5.15 -20.96 -11.37
C TYR A 515 6.24 -20.12 -12.04
N THR A 516 6.25 -20.11 -13.36
CA THR A 516 7.28 -19.40 -14.15
C THR A 516 6.87 -17.97 -14.53
N GLY A 517 5.63 -17.57 -14.21
CA GLY A 517 5.03 -16.31 -14.65
C GLY A 517 4.74 -16.26 -16.13
N THR A 518 4.03 -15.23 -16.56
CA THR A 518 3.64 -15.05 -17.96
C THR A 518 4.64 -14.19 -18.73
N LYS A 519 4.55 -14.21 -20.08
CA LYS A 519 5.35 -13.32 -20.94
C LYS A 519 5.03 -11.85 -20.68
N LEU A 520 3.74 -11.51 -20.40
CA LEU A 520 3.31 -10.14 -20.08
C LEU A 520 3.89 -9.65 -18.75
N MET A 521 3.96 -10.51 -17.74
CA MET A 521 4.63 -10.19 -16.47
C MET A 521 6.10 -9.85 -16.71
N LYS A 522 6.83 -10.65 -17.48
CA LYS A 522 8.24 -10.42 -17.81
C LYS A 522 8.43 -9.10 -18.56
N LEU A 523 7.52 -8.78 -19.49
CA LEU A 523 7.50 -7.49 -20.17
C LEU A 523 7.26 -6.34 -19.18
N GLY A 524 6.33 -6.50 -18.22
CA GLY A 524 6.09 -5.52 -17.16
C GLY A 524 7.34 -5.19 -16.34
N TYR A 525 8.11 -6.21 -15.94
CA TYR A 525 9.41 -6.00 -15.26
C TYR A 525 10.40 -5.21 -16.13
N LEU A 526 10.54 -5.57 -17.40
CA LEU A 526 11.44 -4.88 -18.32
C LEU A 526 11.05 -3.41 -18.50
N VAL A 527 9.77 -3.13 -18.74
CA VAL A 527 9.24 -1.75 -18.88
C VAL A 527 9.51 -0.94 -17.64
N THR A 528 9.27 -1.50 -16.46
CA THR A 528 9.53 -0.84 -15.17
C THR A 528 11.00 -0.46 -15.03
N ILE A 529 11.92 -1.41 -15.25
CA ILE A 529 13.36 -1.19 -15.11
C ILE A 529 13.84 -0.10 -16.08
N LEU A 530 13.48 -0.20 -17.36
CA LEU A 530 13.87 0.78 -18.38
C LEU A 530 13.33 2.18 -18.06
N THR A 531 12.09 2.27 -17.55
CA THR A 531 11.49 3.55 -17.17
C THR A 531 12.20 4.18 -15.98
N ILE A 532 12.56 3.40 -14.96
CA ILE A 532 13.31 3.89 -13.79
C ILE A 532 14.68 4.43 -14.24
N ILE A 533 15.40 3.69 -15.07
CA ILE A 533 16.70 4.13 -15.61
C ILE A 533 16.55 5.46 -16.38
N THR A 534 15.56 5.54 -17.27
CA THR A 534 15.27 6.75 -18.06
C THR A 534 14.94 7.94 -17.16
N LEU A 535 14.13 7.72 -16.11
CA LEU A 535 13.77 8.76 -15.16
C LEU A 535 14.99 9.27 -14.37
N ILE A 536 15.86 8.38 -13.93
CA ILE A 536 17.10 8.75 -13.23
C ILE A 536 17.98 9.61 -14.14
N ILE A 537 18.18 9.21 -15.40
CA ILE A 537 18.94 9.98 -16.39
C ILE A 537 18.32 11.38 -16.59
N TYR A 538 16.99 11.46 -16.72
CA TYR A 538 16.28 12.74 -16.84
C TYR A 538 16.54 13.66 -15.64
N ILE A 539 16.44 13.13 -14.41
CA ILE A 539 16.65 13.90 -13.18
C ILE A 539 18.10 14.41 -13.09
N ILE A 540 19.08 13.58 -13.44
CA ILE A 540 20.51 13.97 -13.44
C ILE A 540 20.74 15.10 -14.46
N ARG A 541 20.22 14.97 -15.69
CA ARG A 541 20.34 15.99 -16.73
C ARG A 541 19.69 17.31 -16.32
N LEU A 542 18.49 17.25 -15.73
CA LEU A 542 17.79 18.45 -15.25
C LEU A 542 18.59 19.18 -14.17
N ARG A 543 19.18 18.45 -13.20
CA ARG A 543 20.01 19.02 -12.14
C ARG A 543 21.27 19.70 -12.70
N LYS A 544 21.94 19.07 -13.68
CA LYS A 544 23.10 19.67 -14.35
C LYS A 544 22.72 20.96 -15.08
N TYR A 545 21.60 20.96 -15.79
CA TYR A 545 21.09 22.15 -16.49
C TYR A 545 20.79 23.30 -15.51
N ASP A 546 20.08 23.02 -14.40
CA ASP A 546 19.76 24.02 -13.40
C ASP A 546 21.04 24.58 -12.73
N SER A 547 22.04 23.76 -12.45
CA SER A 547 23.32 24.19 -11.87
C SER A 547 24.13 25.06 -12.82
N PHE A 548 24.14 24.74 -14.12
CA PHE A 548 24.82 25.54 -15.16
C PHE A 548 24.18 26.92 -15.32
N LYS A 549 22.84 26.99 -15.29
CA LYS A 549 22.09 28.26 -15.37
C LYS A 549 22.39 29.17 -14.18
N ILE A 550 22.53 28.63 -12.98
CA ILE A 550 22.88 29.40 -11.76
C ILE A 550 24.31 29.95 -11.86
N LYS A 551 25.27 29.17 -12.40
CA LYS A 551 26.65 29.63 -12.58
C LYS A 551 26.78 30.74 -13.63
N LYS A 552 25.88 30.80 -14.61
CA LYS A 552 25.90 31.79 -15.69
C LYS A 552 25.26 33.15 -15.27
N ILE A 553 24.51 33.15 -14.16
CA ILE A 553 23.84 34.35 -13.59
C ILE A 553 24.66 34.96 -12.45
N ARG A 554 25.64 34.23 -11.92
CA ARG A 554 26.68 34.76 -11.00
C ARG A 554 27.89 35.23 -11.78
#